data_74be08ba71a86072b700f3f8291b3ccf
#
_entry.id   74be08ba71a86072b700f3f8291b3ccf
#
_cell.length_a   1.000
_cell.length_b   1.000
_cell.length_c   1.000
_cell.angle_alpha   90.00
_cell.angle_beta   90.00
_cell.angle_gamma   90.00
#
_symmetry.space_group_name_H-M   'P 1'
#
loop_
_entity.id
_entity.type
_entity.pdbx_description
1 polymer ?
#
loop_
_entity_poly.entity_id
_entity_poly.type
_entity_poly.pdbx_seq_one_letter_code
_entity_poly.pdbx_strand_id
1 'polypeptide(L)'
;PFLNPSVLTQLDLPIPNRDSTPLLLEPLNLNREFIPSKDIQAYRHLYALDKLEGTFWQGYIKMPLFKLHVQVYQPDTEKIKGTVFLLHGYLEHSGIYQPIIRELLDQGFSVLTYDLPGHGLSNGNAASIQNFDHYQQVLHAVHQYVKNADQLPQPWLGIGQSTGGAIWMHHLLEYAQLRKNPIVERVLLLSPLVRPAKTSWWHNPVGLGIIRRIKREVPRHFKRNNHNPEFLRFVRLKDPLQPRMMGMDWILAMSKWM
;
A
#
# COMPACT_ATOMS: atom_id res chain seq x y z
N PRO A 1 -17.11 -8.83 3.49
CA PRO A 1 -16.50 -9.93 2.75
C PRO A 1 -16.08 -9.46 1.36
N PHE A 2 -14.89 -9.86 0.92
CA PHE A 2 -14.38 -9.56 -0.42
C PHE A 2 -15.18 -10.36 -1.45
N LEU A 3 -15.46 -9.75 -2.59
CA LEU A 3 -16.28 -10.38 -3.62
C LEU A 3 -15.46 -11.32 -4.51
N ASN A 4 -16.14 -12.25 -5.13
CA ASN A 4 -15.54 -13.05 -6.18
C ASN A 4 -15.44 -12.16 -7.46
N PRO A 5 -14.28 -12.10 -8.16
CA PRO A 5 -14.15 -11.35 -9.41
C PRO A 5 -15.22 -11.67 -10.46
N SER A 6 -15.76 -12.89 -10.48
CA SER A 6 -16.88 -13.25 -11.36
C SER A 6 -18.15 -12.43 -11.16
N VAL A 7 -18.33 -11.84 -9.99
CA VAL A 7 -19.48 -10.93 -9.72
C VAL A 7 -19.32 -9.64 -10.55
N LEU A 8 -18.11 -9.15 -10.76
CA LEU A 8 -17.87 -7.96 -11.59
C LEU A 8 -18.33 -8.19 -13.04
N THR A 9 -18.07 -9.38 -13.58
CA THR A 9 -18.53 -9.74 -14.93
C THR A 9 -20.06 -9.74 -15.01
N GLN A 10 -20.77 -10.19 -13.96
CA GLN A 10 -22.24 -10.14 -13.90
C GLN A 10 -22.79 -8.72 -13.83
N LEU A 11 -22.00 -7.77 -13.30
CA LEU A 11 -22.33 -6.35 -13.20
C LEU A 11 -21.82 -5.51 -14.36
N ASP A 12 -21.28 -6.15 -15.44
CA ASP A 12 -20.62 -5.45 -16.56
C ASP A 12 -19.50 -4.50 -16.10
N LEU A 13 -18.75 -4.93 -15.09
CA LEU A 13 -17.62 -4.19 -14.56
C LEU A 13 -16.30 -4.88 -14.91
N PRO A 14 -15.25 -4.15 -15.25
CA PRO A 14 -13.94 -4.71 -15.58
C PRO A 14 -13.29 -5.34 -14.35
N ILE A 15 -12.55 -6.44 -14.54
CA ILE A 15 -11.73 -7.02 -13.47
C ILE A 15 -10.44 -6.18 -13.35
N PRO A 16 -10.16 -5.59 -12.19
CA PRO A 16 -8.91 -4.86 -11.98
C PRO A 16 -7.71 -5.75 -12.28
N ASN A 17 -6.85 -5.30 -13.18
CA ASN A 17 -5.63 -6.03 -13.53
C ASN A 17 -4.49 -5.03 -13.69
N ARG A 18 -3.37 -5.31 -13.03
CA ARG A 18 -2.18 -4.47 -13.04
C ARG A 18 -1.54 -4.34 -14.42
N ASP A 19 -1.54 -5.41 -15.20
CA ASP A 19 -0.74 -5.51 -16.43
C ASP A 19 -1.55 -5.21 -17.70
N SER A 20 -2.88 -5.46 -17.69
CA SER A 20 -3.71 -5.38 -18.90
C SER A 20 -4.61 -4.15 -18.98
N THR A 21 -4.90 -3.53 -17.84
CA THR A 21 -5.69 -2.32 -17.83
C THR A 21 -5.05 -1.39 -16.81
N PRO A 22 -4.16 -0.47 -17.22
CA PRO A 22 -3.89 0.65 -16.36
C PRO A 22 -5.26 1.28 -16.12
N LEU A 23 -5.82 1.11 -14.91
CA LEU A 23 -6.95 1.89 -14.48
C LEU A 23 -6.66 3.32 -14.94
N LEU A 24 -7.55 3.93 -15.71
CA LEU A 24 -7.45 5.31 -16.14
C LEU A 24 -7.62 6.19 -14.90
N LEU A 25 -6.65 6.04 -13.98
CA LEU A 25 -6.53 6.89 -12.82
C LEU A 25 -6.07 8.25 -13.30
N GLU A 26 -6.86 9.27 -13.00
CA GLU A 26 -6.45 10.65 -13.14
C GLU A 26 -5.47 11.05 -12.02
N PRO A 27 -4.76 12.19 -12.16
CA PRO A 27 -4.03 12.77 -11.06
C PRO A 27 -4.93 12.96 -9.84
N LEU A 28 -4.45 12.60 -8.66
CA LEU A 28 -5.18 12.84 -7.41
C LEU A 28 -5.48 14.34 -7.28
N ASN A 29 -6.71 14.69 -6.97
CA ASN A 29 -7.12 16.06 -6.72
C ASN A 29 -8.09 16.11 -5.54
N LEU A 30 -7.62 16.59 -4.39
CA LEU A 30 -8.40 16.67 -3.15
C LEU A 30 -9.29 17.91 -3.09
N ASN A 31 -9.15 18.83 -4.04
CA ASN A 31 -9.90 20.12 -4.05
C ASN A 31 -11.22 20.06 -4.82
N ARG A 32 -11.56 18.91 -5.39
CA ARG A 32 -12.81 18.72 -6.13
C ARG A 32 -13.46 17.39 -5.76
N GLU A 33 -14.77 17.33 -5.93
CA GLU A 33 -15.51 16.08 -5.82
C GLU A 33 -14.93 15.02 -6.76
N PHE A 34 -14.81 13.80 -6.25
CA PHE A 34 -14.29 12.67 -7.01
C PHE A 34 -15.42 11.82 -7.59
N ILE A 35 -15.47 11.72 -8.92
CA ILE A 35 -16.44 10.89 -9.63
C ILE A 35 -15.71 9.64 -10.16
N PRO A 36 -16.01 8.44 -9.60
CA PRO A 36 -15.31 7.23 -9.98
C PRO A 36 -15.69 6.74 -11.39
N SER A 37 -14.68 6.45 -12.21
CA SER A 37 -14.86 5.70 -13.48
C SER A 37 -15.37 4.28 -13.23
N LYS A 38 -15.84 3.58 -14.28
CA LYS A 38 -16.25 2.17 -14.18
C LYS A 38 -15.14 1.27 -13.59
N ASP A 39 -13.90 1.48 -13.98
CA ASP A 39 -12.75 0.73 -13.47
C ASP A 39 -12.54 0.93 -11.97
N ILE A 40 -12.68 2.18 -11.50
CA ILE A 40 -12.57 2.50 -10.07
C ILE A 40 -13.76 1.93 -9.31
N GLN A 41 -14.97 1.99 -9.87
CA GLN A 41 -16.15 1.36 -9.26
C GLN A 41 -15.93 -0.16 -9.12
N ALA A 42 -15.42 -0.82 -10.16
CA ALA A 42 -15.08 -2.24 -10.13
C ALA A 42 -14.05 -2.58 -9.04
N TYR A 43 -12.97 -1.80 -8.97
CA TYR A 43 -11.95 -1.94 -7.93
C TYR A 43 -12.57 -1.79 -6.53
N ARG A 44 -13.32 -0.73 -6.31
CA ARG A 44 -13.96 -0.46 -5.01
C ARG A 44 -14.93 -1.57 -4.62
N HIS A 45 -15.73 -2.04 -5.58
CA HIS A 45 -16.69 -3.11 -5.35
C HIS A 45 -16.01 -4.45 -4.99
N LEU A 46 -14.94 -4.82 -5.72
CA LEU A 46 -14.19 -6.05 -5.47
C LEU A 46 -13.62 -6.12 -4.05
N TYR A 47 -13.14 -5.00 -3.53
CA TYR A 47 -12.52 -4.90 -2.20
C TYR A 47 -13.49 -4.39 -1.13
N ALA A 48 -14.79 -4.30 -1.44
CA ALA A 48 -15.83 -3.77 -0.55
C ALA A 48 -15.57 -2.35 -0.02
N LEU A 49 -14.77 -1.57 -0.75
CA LEU A 49 -14.48 -0.16 -0.45
C LEU A 49 -15.67 0.76 -0.77
N ASP A 50 -16.60 0.30 -1.60
CA ASP A 50 -17.89 0.95 -1.91
C ASP A 50 -18.86 0.93 -0.71
N LYS A 51 -18.56 0.14 0.33
CA LYS A 51 -19.31 0.04 1.58
C LYS A 51 -18.75 0.91 2.70
N LEU A 52 -17.72 1.68 2.43
CA LEU A 52 -17.19 2.66 3.37
C LEU A 52 -18.05 3.92 3.29
N GLU A 53 -18.43 4.43 4.44
CA GLU A 53 -19.15 5.68 4.57
C GLU A 53 -18.21 6.88 4.52
N GLY A 54 -18.73 8.05 4.14
CA GLY A 54 -17.95 9.28 4.01
C GLY A 54 -17.47 9.59 2.60
N THR A 55 -16.66 10.62 2.50
CA THR A 55 -16.10 11.10 1.22
C THR A 55 -14.80 10.40 0.89
N PHE A 56 -14.55 10.14 -0.39
CA PHE A 56 -13.29 9.55 -0.80
C PHE A 56 -12.74 10.18 -2.07
N TRP A 57 -11.43 10.10 -2.21
CA TRP A 57 -10.68 10.45 -3.41
C TRP A 57 -9.76 9.31 -3.78
N GLN A 58 -9.57 9.10 -5.06
CA GLN A 58 -8.70 8.09 -5.61
C GLN A 58 -8.04 8.61 -6.88
N GLY A 59 -6.74 8.43 -7.00
CA GLY A 59 -6.02 8.93 -8.13
C GLY A 59 -4.55 8.51 -8.09
N TYR A 60 -3.73 9.16 -8.90
CA TYR A 60 -2.30 8.90 -8.85
C TYR A 60 -1.49 10.14 -8.46
N ILE A 61 -0.37 9.90 -7.79
CA ILE A 61 0.70 10.87 -7.61
C ILE A 61 1.86 10.45 -8.51
N LYS A 62 2.27 11.33 -9.43
CA LYS A 62 3.41 11.10 -10.33
C LYS A 62 4.70 11.56 -9.66
N MET A 63 5.69 10.70 -9.66
CA MET A 63 7.05 10.95 -9.22
C MET A 63 8.05 10.63 -10.34
N PRO A 64 9.32 11.03 -10.25
CA PRO A 64 10.32 10.71 -11.27
C PRO A 64 10.44 9.23 -11.60
N LEU A 65 10.37 8.34 -10.58
CA LEU A 65 10.53 6.90 -10.74
C LEU A 65 9.22 6.13 -10.72
N PHE A 66 8.15 6.70 -10.11
CA PHE A 66 6.92 5.96 -9.83
C PHE A 66 5.68 6.78 -10.15
N LYS A 67 4.62 6.07 -10.52
CA LYS A 67 3.23 6.55 -10.55
C LYS A 67 2.48 5.77 -9.47
N LEU A 68 2.18 6.44 -8.37
CA LEU A 68 1.58 5.79 -7.20
C LEU A 68 0.07 5.90 -7.23
N HIS A 69 -0.61 4.80 -7.04
CA HIS A 69 -2.03 4.77 -6.75
C HIS A 69 -2.26 5.17 -5.29
N VAL A 70 -3.05 6.22 -5.08
CA VAL A 70 -3.32 6.80 -3.76
C VAL A 70 -4.82 6.88 -3.54
N GLN A 71 -5.25 6.58 -2.33
CA GLN A 71 -6.63 6.67 -1.87
C GLN A 71 -6.68 7.51 -0.60
N VAL A 72 -7.68 8.37 -0.52
CA VAL A 72 -7.97 9.18 0.66
C VAL A 72 -9.42 8.99 1.02
N TYR A 73 -9.71 8.86 2.30
CA TYR A 73 -11.04 8.71 2.86
C TYR A 73 -11.22 9.70 4.00
N GLN A 74 -12.38 10.34 4.06
CA GLN A 74 -12.78 11.19 5.18
C GLN A 74 -14.11 10.73 5.73
N PRO A 75 -14.24 10.60 7.07
CA PRO A 75 -15.49 10.23 7.70
C PRO A 75 -16.52 11.36 7.56
N ASP A 76 -17.78 10.98 7.53
CA ASP A 76 -18.91 11.92 7.59
C ASP A 76 -19.16 12.33 9.04
N THR A 77 -18.36 13.28 9.53
CA THR A 77 -18.44 13.80 10.89
C THR A 77 -18.05 15.28 10.93
N GLU A 78 -18.70 16.04 11.81
CA GLU A 78 -18.39 17.47 12.00
C GLU A 78 -16.95 17.71 12.51
N LYS A 79 -16.38 16.78 13.26
CA LYS A 79 -15.05 16.91 13.86
C LYS A 79 -14.15 15.72 13.55
N ILE A 80 -13.32 15.86 12.54
CA ILE A 80 -12.29 14.87 12.22
C ILE A 80 -11.13 14.98 13.21
N LYS A 81 -10.72 13.83 13.77
CA LYS A 81 -9.68 13.76 14.82
C LYS A 81 -8.25 13.87 14.30
N GLY A 82 -8.06 13.78 13.01
CA GLY A 82 -6.76 13.78 12.34
C GLY A 82 -6.72 12.85 11.14
N THR A 83 -5.54 12.67 10.56
CA THR A 83 -5.36 11.80 9.38
C THR A 83 -4.34 10.70 9.66
N VAL A 84 -4.70 9.47 9.33
CA VAL A 84 -3.84 8.29 9.43
C VAL A 84 -3.24 7.96 8.07
N PHE A 85 -1.92 7.92 7.97
CA PHE A 85 -1.17 7.40 6.84
C PHE A 85 -1.00 5.89 7.04
N LEU A 86 -1.76 5.09 6.31
CA LEU A 86 -1.84 3.63 6.44
C LEU A 86 -1.00 2.95 5.34
N LEU A 87 0.06 2.25 5.73
CA LEU A 87 0.99 1.58 4.82
C LEU A 87 0.87 0.06 4.90
N HIS A 88 0.64 -0.57 3.75
CA HIS A 88 0.50 -2.02 3.62
C HIS A 88 1.83 -2.77 3.64
N GLY A 89 1.78 -4.09 3.81
CA GLY A 89 2.93 -4.99 3.81
C GLY A 89 3.41 -5.41 2.41
N TYR A 90 4.56 -6.07 2.35
CA TYR A 90 5.07 -6.68 1.13
C TYR A 90 4.12 -7.76 0.61
N LEU A 91 3.95 -7.83 -0.71
CA LEU A 91 3.02 -8.73 -1.39
C LEU A 91 1.54 -8.47 -1.04
N GLU A 92 1.20 -7.28 -0.63
CA GLU A 92 -0.15 -6.81 -0.34
C GLU A 92 -0.45 -5.55 -1.17
N HIS A 93 -1.60 -4.94 -0.98
CA HIS A 93 -1.98 -3.66 -1.56
C HIS A 93 -3.08 -3.01 -0.73
N SER A 94 -3.30 -1.72 -0.92
CA SER A 94 -4.24 -0.93 -0.10
C SER A 94 -5.70 -1.43 -0.15
N GLY A 95 -6.13 -2.06 -1.24
CA GLY A 95 -7.52 -2.54 -1.38
C GLY A 95 -7.93 -3.57 -0.34
N ILE A 96 -7.02 -4.42 0.13
CA ILE A 96 -7.36 -5.44 1.14
C ILE A 96 -7.40 -4.89 2.57
N TYR A 97 -7.11 -3.60 2.77
CA TYR A 97 -7.11 -2.95 4.09
C TYR A 97 -8.46 -2.32 4.46
N GLN A 98 -9.51 -2.59 3.69
CA GLN A 98 -10.87 -2.09 3.94
C GLN A 98 -11.32 -2.22 5.40
N PRO A 99 -11.09 -3.32 6.14
CA PRO A 99 -11.53 -3.42 7.53
C PRO A 99 -10.84 -2.40 8.46
N ILE A 100 -9.53 -2.15 8.27
CA ILE A 100 -8.80 -1.16 9.05
C ILE A 100 -9.25 0.26 8.66
N ILE A 101 -9.45 0.52 7.37
CA ILE A 101 -9.95 1.83 6.89
C ILE A 101 -11.31 2.12 7.51
N ARG A 102 -12.23 1.14 7.51
CA ARG A 102 -13.54 1.28 8.15
C ARG A 102 -13.40 1.65 9.62
N GLU A 103 -12.66 0.87 10.39
CA GLU A 103 -12.46 1.12 11.82
C GLU A 103 -11.94 2.54 12.09
N LEU A 104 -10.97 3.01 11.29
CA LEU A 104 -10.42 4.36 11.44
C LEU A 104 -11.46 5.45 11.12
N LEU A 105 -12.29 5.25 10.08
CA LEU A 105 -13.38 6.16 9.75
C LEU A 105 -14.43 6.19 10.86
N ASP A 106 -14.83 5.02 11.37
CA ASP A 106 -15.79 4.89 12.47
C ASP A 106 -15.27 5.56 13.74
N GLN A 107 -13.95 5.58 13.95
CA GLN A 107 -13.30 6.32 15.03
C GLN A 107 -13.13 7.82 14.75
N GLY A 108 -13.54 8.32 13.59
CA GLY A 108 -13.49 9.74 13.21
C GLY A 108 -12.14 10.22 12.68
N PHE A 109 -11.31 9.32 12.17
CA PHE A 109 -10.06 9.67 11.48
C PHE A 109 -10.21 9.65 9.97
N SER A 110 -9.60 10.60 9.28
CA SER A 110 -9.33 10.47 7.85
C SER A 110 -8.22 9.45 7.62
N VAL A 111 -8.25 8.78 6.47
CA VAL A 111 -7.24 7.77 6.10
C VAL A 111 -6.64 8.12 4.75
N LEU A 112 -5.32 8.17 4.69
CA LEU A 112 -4.55 8.19 3.45
C LEU A 112 -3.81 6.87 3.33
N THR A 113 -3.96 6.19 2.22
CA THR A 113 -3.21 4.98 1.89
C THR A 113 -2.76 5.01 0.44
N TYR A 114 -1.69 4.32 0.13
CA TYR A 114 -1.20 4.17 -1.25
C TYR A 114 -0.61 2.79 -1.47
N ASP A 115 -0.66 2.33 -2.70
CA ASP A 115 0.02 1.11 -3.09
C ASP A 115 1.52 1.37 -3.19
N LEU A 116 2.34 0.58 -2.49
CA LEU A 116 3.80 0.65 -2.59
C LEU A 116 4.26 0.42 -4.04
N PRO A 117 5.40 0.99 -4.47
CA PRO A 117 5.96 0.70 -5.79
C PRO A 117 5.97 -0.80 -6.10
N GLY A 118 5.51 -1.15 -7.29
CA GLY A 118 5.43 -2.54 -7.69
C GLY A 118 4.28 -3.36 -7.11
N HIS A 119 3.35 -2.74 -6.36
CA HIS A 119 2.19 -3.41 -5.74
C HIS A 119 0.89 -2.77 -6.20
N GLY A 120 -0.21 -3.52 -6.08
CA GLY A 120 -1.55 -3.05 -6.39
C GLY A 120 -1.63 -2.36 -7.76
N LEU A 121 -2.11 -1.13 -7.80
CA LEU A 121 -2.26 -0.33 -9.01
C LEU A 121 -1.10 0.68 -9.21
N SER A 122 -0.12 0.71 -8.31
CA SER A 122 1.11 1.48 -8.51
C SER A 122 2.01 0.81 -9.55
N ASN A 123 2.71 1.64 -10.34
CA ASN A 123 3.67 1.11 -11.32
C ASN A 123 4.98 0.62 -10.67
N GLY A 124 5.90 0.19 -11.49
CA GLY A 124 7.17 -0.44 -11.12
C GLY A 124 7.15 -1.95 -11.38
N ASN A 125 8.28 -2.62 -11.27
CA ASN A 125 8.37 -4.06 -11.43
C ASN A 125 7.57 -4.77 -10.32
N ALA A 126 6.85 -5.83 -10.67
CA ALA A 126 5.96 -6.54 -9.76
C ALA A 126 6.70 -6.98 -8.49
N ALA A 127 6.15 -6.62 -7.32
CA ALA A 127 6.71 -6.94 -6.01
C ALA A 127 8.22 -6.74 -5.91
N SER A 128 8.73 -5.65 -6.47
CA SER A 128 10.16 -5.39 -6.58
C SER A 128 10.49 -3.92 -6.29
N ILE A 129 11.68 -3.69 -5.72
CA ILE A 129 12.28 -2.38 -5.55
C ILE A 129 13.80 -2.53 -5.55
N GLN A 130 14.51 -1.58 -6.14
CA GLN A 130 15.98 -1.68 -6.29
C GLN A 130 16.73 -1.20 -5.04
N ASN A 131 16.16 -0.24 -4.32
CA ASN A 131 16.71 0.31 -3.08
C ASN A 131 15.56 0.55 -2.10
N PHE A 132 15.75 0.20 -0.83
CA PHE A 132 14.76 0.39 0.23
C PHE A 132 14.52 1.89 0.53
N ASP A 133 15.50 2.76 0.28
CA ASP A 133 15.37 4.21 0.41
C ASP A 133 14.34 4.81 -0.55
N HIS A 134 14.01 4.14 -1.66
CA HIS A 134 12.92 4.57 -2.53
C HIS A 134 11.58 4.63 -1.79
N TYR A 135 11.35 3.78 -0.77
CA TYR A 135 10.16 3.86 0.05
C TYR A 135 10.10 5.15 0.89
N GLN A 136 11.26 5.65 1.37
CA GLN A 136 11.34 6.94 2.06
C GLN A 136 11.06 8.11 1.10
N GLN A 137 11.64 8.05 -0.11
CA GLN A 137 11.36 9.05 -1.15
C GLN A 137 9.87 9.11 -1.51
N VAL A 138 9.22 7.93 -1.60
CA VAL A 138 7.78 7.81 -1.84
C VAL A 138 6.98 8.41 -0.70
N LEU A 139 7.29 8.04 0.55
CA LEU A 139 6.60 8.56 1.73
C LEU A 139 6.71 10.09 1.82
N HIS A 140 7.89 10.64 1.58
CA HIS A 140 8.11 12.09 1.58
C HIS A 140 7.36 12.80 0.45
N ALA A 141 7.32 12.21 -0.74
CA ALA A 141 6.60 12.82 -1.86
C ALA A 141 5.09 12.82 -1.65
N VAL A 142 4.53 11.73 -1.12
CA VAL A 142 3.10 11.67 -0.75
C VAL A 142 2.79 12.68 0.34
N HIS A 143 3.63 12.75 1.38
CA HIS A 143 3.50 13.75 2.44
C HIS A 143 3.52 15.18 1.88
N GLN A 144 4.50 15.50 1.03
CA GLN A 144 4.61 16.84 0.44
C GLN A 144 3.39 17.20 -0.43
N TYR A 145 2.89 16.22 -1.18
CA TYR A 145 1.70 16.40 -2.00
C TYR A 145 0.48 16.80 -1.14
N VAL A 146 0.19 16.03 -0.09
CA VAL A 146 -0.98 16.29 0.76
C VAL A 146 -0.82 17.53 1.63
N LYS A 147 0.41 17.85 2.05
CA LYS A 147 0.72 19.09 2.76
C LYS A 147 0.43 20.32 1.88
N ASN A 148 0.80 20.26 0.60
CA ASN A 148 0.56 21.35 -0.34
C ASN A 148 -0.93 21.49 -0.72
N ALA A 149 -1.67 20.38 -0.72
CA ALA A 149 -3.11 20.38 -0.95
C ALA A 149 -3.89 21.01 0.22
N ASP A 150 -3.36 20.94 1.43
CA ASP A 150 -3.93 21.46 2.69
C ASP A 150 -5.38 21.02 2.95
N GLN A 151 -5.71 19.79 2.57
CA GLN A 151 -7.08 19.25 2.67
C GLN A 151 -7.22 18.16 3.75
N LEU A 152 -6.10 17.71 4.33
CA LEU A 152 -6.11 16.63 5.30
C LEU A 152 -5.89 17.16 6.72
N PRO A 153 -6.88 16.94 7.63
CA PRO A 153 -6.80 17.40 9.01
C PRO A 153 -5.60 16.82 9.77
N GLN A 154 -4.99 17.65 10.59
CA GLN A 154 -3.99 17.24 11.58
C GLN A 154 -4.66 16.88 12.91
N PRO A 155 -4.02 16.10 13.84
CA PRO A 155 -2.64 15.59 13.68
C PRO A 155 -2.52 14.51 12.63
N TRP A 156 -1.33 14.34 12.04
CA TRP A 156 -1.02 13.23 11.17
C TRP A 156 -0.38 12.09 11.95
N LEU A 157 -0.88 10.88 11.72
CA LEU A 157 -0.50 9.65 12.40
C LEU A 157 -0.06 8.62 11.39
N GLY A 158 0.82 7.68 11.78
CA GLY A 158 1.28 6.60 10.93
C GLY A 158 0.79 5.24 11.43
N ILE A 159 0.31 4.39 10.53
CA ILE A 159 0.11 2.95 10.76
C ILE A 159 0.84 2.20 9.67
N GLY A 160 1.64 1.20 10.03
CA GLY A 160 2.33 0.37 9.05
C GLY A 160 2.37 -1.10 9.44
N GLN A 161 1.99 -1.96 8.50
CA GLN A 161 2.03 -3.39 8.67
C GLN A 161 3.26 -3.97 7.96
N SER A 162 4.02 -4.85 8.62
CA SER A 162 5.19 -5.54 8.05
C SER A 162 6.16 -4.56 7.36
N THR A 163 6.28 -4.56 6.03
CA THR A 163 7.12 -3.61 5.27
C THR A 163 6.65 -2.16 5.47
N GLY A 164 5.34 -1.89 5.53
CA GLY A 164 4.84 -0.56 5.89
C GLY A 164 5.32 -0.11 7.27
N GLY A 165 5.39 -1.04 8.23
CA GLY A 165 6.01 -0.80 9.54
C GLY A 165 7.51 -0.52 9.46
N ALA A 166 8.24 -1.24 8.60
CA ALA A 166 9.67 -0.99 8.36
C ALA A 166 9.91 0.41 7.75
N ILE A 167 9.04 0.86 6.84
CA ILE A 167 9.10 2.19 6.25
C ILE A 167 8.96 3.26 7.34
N TRP A 168 7.99 3.12 8.24
CA TRP A 168 7.82 4.04 9.37
C TRP A 168 8.99 3.99 10.35
N MET A 169 9.51 2.80 10.68
CA MET A 169 10.71 2.68 11.53
C MET A 169 11.91 3.38 10.91
N HIS A 170 12.17 3.17 9.63
CA HIS A 170 13.25 3.83 8.91
C HIS A 170 13.09 5.36 8.96
N HIS A 171 11.88 5.86 8.71
CA HIS A 171 11.56 7.28 8.79
C HIS A 171 11.88 7.86 10.18
N LEU A 172 11.40 7.21 11.24
CA LEU A 172 11.61 7.69 12.61
C LEU A 172 13.10 7.69 12.99
N LEU A 173 13.85 6.64 12.60
CA LEU A 173 15.28 6.53 12.87
C LEU A 173 16.09 7.59 12.12
N GLU A 174 15.80 7.81 10.83
CA GLU A 174 16.45 8.84 10.03
C GLU A 174 16.21 10.24 10.62
N TYR A 175 14.97 10.56 10.97
CA TYR A 175 14.62 11.87 11.54
C TYR A 175 15.22 12.08 12.96
N ALA A 176 15.29 11.02 13.76
CA ALA A 176 15.97 11.06 15.05
C ALA A 176 17.49 11.34 14.88
N GLN A 177 18.14 10.69 13.91
CA GLN A 177 19.56 10.94 13.60
C GLN A 177 19.79 12.37 13.11
N LEU A 178 18.90 12.89 12.28
CA LEU A 178 18.98 14.26 11.75
C LEU A 178 18.50 15.32 12.75
N ARG A 179 18.02 14.93 13.93
CA ARG A 179 17.41 15.81 14.94
C ARG A 179 16.28 16.67 14.38
N LYS A 180 15.47 16.08 13.48
CA LYS A 180 14.29 16.71 12.86
C LYS A 180 13.01 16.11 13.43
N ASN A 181 11.92 16.85 13.35
CA ASN A 181 10.60 16.32 13.68
C ASN A 181 10.11 15.41 12.54
N PRO A 182 9.60 14.22 12.88
CA PRO A 182 9.01 13.32 11.89
C PRO A 182 7.75 13.94 11.26
N ILE A 183 7.35 13.43 10.09
CA ILE A 183 6.16 13.93 9.37
C ILE A 183 4.84 13.57 10.06
N VAL A 184 4.87 12.65 11.02
CA VAL A 184 3.71 12.20 11.81
C VAL A 184 4.03 12.29 13.31
N GLU A 185 3.00 12.54 14.12
CA GLU A 185 3.20 12.70 15.56
C GLU A 185 3.35 11.35 16.30
N ARG A 186 2.67 10.32 15.83
CA ARG A 186 2.67 8.98 16.43
C ARG A 186 2.64 7.93 15.35
N VAL A 187 3.21 6.77 15.64
CA VAL A 187 3.21 5.62 14.72
C VAL A 187 2.78 4.37 15.47
N LEU A 188 1.86 3.62 14.87
CA LEU A 188 1.49 2.27 15.27
C LEU A 188 2.13 1.25 14.31
N LEU A 189 2.96 0.38 14.86
CA LEU A 189 3.67 -0.65 14.10
C LEU A 189 2.99 -2.00 14.27
N LEU A 190 2.44 -2.54 13.19
CA LEU A 190 1.78 -3.85 13.18
C LEU A 190 2.73 -4.90 12.62
N SER A 191 3.32 -5.71 13.51
CA SER A 191 4.31 -6.74 13.16
C SER A 191 5.35 -6.24 12.16
N PRO A 192 6.10 -5.17 12.47
CA PRO A 192 7.01 -4.52 11.54
C PRO A 192 8.10 -5.49 11.06
N LEU A 193 8.50 -5.36 9.79
CA LEU A 193 9.61 -6.09 9.25
C LEU A 193 10.92 -5.50 9.82
N VAL A 194 11.52 -6.16 10.79
CA VAL A 194 12.84 -5.78 11.33
C VAL A 194 13.93 -6.58 10.65
N ARG A 195 13.71 -7.89 10.53
CA ARG A 195 14.57 -8.82 9.79
C ARG A 195 13.80 -10.12 9.49
N PRO A 196 14.11 -10.83 8.41
CA PRO A 196 13.47 -12.11 8.13
C PRO A 196 13.79 -13.14 9.20
N ALA A 197 12.81 -14.01 9.48
CA ALA A 197 13.04 -15.15 10.33
C ALA A 197 14.07 -16.10 9.69
N LYS A 198 14.97 -16.64 10.50
CA LYS A 198 16.03 -17.61 10.20
C LYS A 198 16.02 -18.24 8.80
N THR A 199 16.74 -17.63 7.87
CA THR A 199 17.06 -18.26 6.60
C THR A 199 18.48 -17.87 6.23
N SER A 200 19.39 -18.80 6.33
CA SER A 200 20.83 -18.59 6.12
C SER A 200 21.20 -17.99 4.76
N TRP A 201 20.39 -18.23 3.72
CA TRP A 201 20.64 -17.72 2.38
C TRP A 201 20.31 -16.22 2.20
N TRP A 202 19.45 -15.64 3.06
CA TRP A 202 19.11 -14.22 3.03
C TRP A 202 20.23 -13.31 3.61
N HIS A 203 21.16 -13.90 4.36
CA HIS A 203 22.25 -13.14 5.00
C HIS A 203 23.51 -13.03 4.14
N ASN A 204 23.52 -13.59 2.94
CA ASN A 204 24.65 -13.48 2.03
C ASN A 204 24.29 -12.60 0.80
N PRO A 205 24.55 -11.27 0.85
CA PRO A 205 24.25 -10.37 -0.26
C PRO A 205 25.03 -10.72 -1.53
N VAL A 206 26.21 -11.34 -1.41
CA VAL A 206 27.01 -11.78 -2.58
C VAL A 206 26.31 -12.98 -3.23
N GLY A 207 25.90 -13.98 -2.44
CA GLY A 207 25.13 -15.12 -2.93
C GLY A 207 23.81 -14.70 -3.56
N LEU A 208 23.08 -13.79 -2.93
CA LEU A 208 21.85 -13.20 -3.49
C LEU A 208 22.10 -12.46 -4.80
N GLY A 209 23.22 -11.71 -4.91
CA GLY A 209 23.61 -11.02 -6.14
C GLY A 209 23.87 -11.98 -7.31
N ILE A 210 24.43 -13.16 -7.03
CA ILE A 210 24.67 -14.21 -8.03
C ILE A 210 23.32 -14.86 -8.43
N ILE A 211 22.49 -15.23 -7.46
CA ILE A 211 21.16 -15.84 -7.71
C ILE A 211 20.27 -14.89 -8.52
N ARG A 212 20.30 -13.58 -8.24
CA ARG A 212 19.57 -12.55 -8.99
C ARG A 212 19.90 -12.53 -10.48
N ARG A 213 21.15 -12.83 -10.87
CA ARG A 213 21.57 -12.88 -12.28
C ARG A 213 20.93 -14.05 -13.03
N ILE A 214 20.58 -15.12 -12.30
CA ILE A 214 20.01 -16.35 -12.85
C ILE A 214 18.48 -16.33 -12.72
N LYS A 215 17.95 -15.86 -11.58
CA LYS A 215 16.51 -15.78 -11.29
C LYS A 215 16.14 -14.37 -10.85
N ARG A 216 15.27 -13.72 -11.61
CA ARG A 216 14.74 -12.39 -11.28
C ARG A 216 13.63 -12.43 -10.24
N GLU A 217 12.95 -13.55 -10.15
CA GLU A 217 11.78 -13.75 -9.28
C GLU A 217 11.78 -15.16 -8.69
N VAL A 218 11.18 -15.30 -7.52
CA VAL A 218 10.94 -16.59 -6.86
C VAL A 218 9.46 -16.74 -6.50
N PRO A 219 8.88 -17.95 -6.57
CA PRO A 219 7.49 -18.18 -6.20
C PRO A 219 7.19 -17.76 -4.77
N ARG A 220 6.06 -17.08 -4.57
CA ARG A 220 5.56 -16.75 -3.24
C ARG A 220 5.02 -17.99 -2.55
N HIS A 221 5.43 -18.21 -1.31
CA HIS A 221 4.80 -19.17 -0.43
C HIS A 221 3.69 -18.52 0.39
N PHE A 222 2.44 -18.93 0.13
CA PHE A 222 1.28 -18.47 0.90
C PHE A 222 1.25 -19.17 2.26
N LYS A 223 1.62 -18.45 3.31
CA LYS A 223 1.51 -18.92 4.69
C LYS A 223 0.16 -18.54 5.28
N ARG A 224 -0.31 -19.32 6.26
CA ARG A 224 -1.50 -18.98 7.04
C ARG A 224 -1.10 -17.88 8.05
N ASN A 225 -1.34 -16.62 7.66
CA ASN A 225 -1.03 -15.43 8.45
C ASN A 225 -2.30 -14.65 8.86
N ASN A 226 -3.46 -15.25 8.70
CA ASN A 226 -4.75 -14.69 9.08
C ASN A 226 -5.65 -15.80 9.62
N HIS A 227 -6.56 -15.46 10.54
CA HIS A 227 -7.51 -16.42 11.12
C HIS A 227 -8.79 -16.57 10.26
N ASN A 228 -9.06 -15.61 9.35
CA ASN A 228 -10.22 -15.69 8.46
C ASN A 228 -9.91 -16.55 7.23
N PRO A 229 -10.50 -17.76 7.09
CA PRO A 229 -10.24 -18.66 5.98
C PRO A 229 -10.76 -18.13 4.63
N GLU A 230 -11.84 -17.34 4.64
CA GLU A 230 -12.38 -16.74 3.41
C GLU A 230 -11.44 -15.68 2.86
N PHE A 231 -10.88 -14.83 3.73
CA PHE A 231 -9.87 -13.85 3.36
C PHE A 231 -8.63 -14.53 2.76
N LEU A 232 -8.12 -15.58 3.43
CA LEU A 232 -6.97 -16.34 2.92
C LEU A 232 -7.25 -16.97 1.56
N ARG A 233 -8.46 -17.52 1.37
CA ARG A 233 -8.88 -18.08 0.08
C ARG A 233 -8.99 -17.01 -1.00
N PHE A 234 -9.56 -15.85 -0.67
CA PHE A 234 -9.64 -14.71 -1.59
C PHE A 234 -8.25 -14.29 -2.04
N VAL A 235 -7.36 -13.92 -1.12
CA VAL A 235 -5.99 -13.46 -1.41
C VAL A 235 -5.21 -14.51 -2.21
N ARG A 236 -5.35 -15.79 -1.87
CA ARG A 236 -4.61 -16.86 -2.54
C ARG A 236 -5.11 -17.19 -3.94
N LEU A 237 -6.41 -17.14 -4.19
CA LEU A 237 -6.99 -17.72 -5.40
C LEU A 237 -7.72 -16.72 -6.29
N LYS A 238 -8.23 -15.61 -5.72
CA LYS A 238 -9.21 -14.75 -6.39
C LYS A 238 -8.77 -13.30 -6.55
N ASP A 239 -7.83 -12.83 -5.72
CA ASP A 239 -7.36 -11.47 -5.78
C ASP A 239 -6.49 -11.23 -7.03
N PRO A 240 -6.96 -10.42 -8.00
CA PRO A 240 -6.26 -10.21 -9.26
C PRO A 240 -5.02 -9.32 -9.10
N LEU A 241 -4.92 -8.52 -8.03
CA LEU A 241 -3.78 -7.62 -7.78
C LEU A 241 -2.72 -8.26 -6.89
N GLN A 242 -2.97 -9.47 -6.40
CA GLN A 242 -2.07 -10.16 -5.49
C GLN A 242 -0.82 -10.70 -6.20
N PRO A 243 0.40 -10.26 -5.86
CA PRO A 243 1.62 -10.80 -6.44
C PRO A 243 1.78 -12.30 -6.16
N ARG A 244 2.09 -13.07 -7.19
CA ARG A 244 2.34 -14.52 -7.12
C ARG A 244 3.82 -14.86 -7.03
N MET A 245 4.66 -13.88 -7.38
CA MET A 245 6.12 -13.98 -7.37
C MET A 245 6.69 -12.91 -6.43
N MET A 246 7.87 -13.17 -5.91
CA MET A 246 8.66 -12.24 -5.10
C MET A 246 9.85 -11.79 -5.93
N GLY A 247 10.06 -10.47 -6.05
CA GLY A 247 11.18 -9.90 -6.78
C GLY A 247 12.50 -10.09 -6.04
N MET A 248 13.52 -10.61 -6.72
CA MET A 248 14.87 -10.78 -6.14
C MET A 248 15.51 -9.42 -5.81
N ASP A 249 15.17 -8.36 -6.56
CA ASP A 249 15.62 -7.00 -6.26
C ASP A 249 15.12 -6.52 -4.90
N TRP A 250 13.85 -6.82 -4.57
CA TRP A 250 13.30 -6.48 -3.26
C TRP A 250 14.04 -7.20 -2.13
N ILE A 251 14.28 -8.50 -2.32
CA ILE A 251 15.01 -9.32 -1.34
C ILE A 251 16.41 -8.75 -1.09
N LEU A 252 17.11 -8.38 -2.16
CA LEU A 252 18.45 -7.81 -2.08
C LEU A 252 18.42 -6.40 -1.45
N ALA A 253 17.46 -5.55 -1.84
CA ALA A 253 17.29 -4.22 -1.25
C ALA A 253 17.01 -4.29 0.25
N MET A 254 16.11 -5.20 0.67
CA MET A 254 15.82 -5.47 2.07
C MET A 254 17.06 -5.96 2.83
N SER A 255 17.82 -6.92 2.25
CA SER A 255 19.03 -7.46 2.87
C SER A 255 20.14 -6.41 3.06
N LYS A 256 20.20 -5.41 2.20
CA LYS A 256 21.16 -4.30 2.33
C LYS A 256 20.71 -3.23 3.33
N TRP A 257 19.40 -3.07 3.48
CA TRP A 257 18.81 -2.09 4.39
C TRP A 257 18.90 -2.54 5.85
N MET A 258 18.81 -3.83 6.12
CA MET A 258 18.94 -4.41 7.47
C MET A 258 20.37 -4.36 8.01
#